data_c6ec0cd1638e4e14c81b2d429759c89b
#
_entry.id   c6ec0cd1638e4e14c81b2d429759c89b
#
_cell.length_a   1.000
_cell.length_b   1.000
_cell.length_c   1.000
_cell.angle_alpha   90.00
_cell.angle_beta   90.00
_cell.angle_gamma   90.00
#
_symmetry.space_group_name_H-M   'P 1'
#
loop_
_entity.id
_entity.type
_entity.pdbx_description
1 polymer ?
#
loop_
_entity_poly.entity_id
_entity_poly.type
_entity_poly.pdbx_seq_one_letter_code
_entity_poly.pdbx_strand_id
1 'polypeptide(L)'
;MGIAWSDSTPIYRQLKERVVAMVLDEELKAGDALPSVRQVASDFQLNPITVSRAYQELADEALVEKRRGLGMYIVDGAREKLLQTERERFL
;
A
#
# COMPACT_ATOMS: atom_id res chain seq x y z
N MET A 1 10.23 4.69 16.58
CA MET A 1 11.11 3.71 15.98
C MET A 1 10.88 3.64 14.48
N GLY A 2 11.93 3.77 13.70
CA GLY A 2 11.81 3.81 12.26
C GLY A 2 11.74 2.44 11.63
N ILE A 3 11.27 2.40 10.39
CA ILE A 3 11.33 1.21 9.56
C ILE A 3 12.73 1.15 8.95
N ALA A 4 13.35 -0.02 8.97
CA ALA A 4 14.63 -0.20 8.30
C ALA A 4 14.36 -0.36 6.80
N TRP A 5 14.76 0.65 6.02
CA TRP A 5 14.61 0.60 4.58
C TRP A 5 15.83 -0.09 3.96
N SER A 6 15.60 -1.00 3.04
CA SER A 6 16.66 -1.69 2.32
C SER A 6 17.21 -0.79 1.22
N ASP A 7 18.52 -0.81 1.02
CA ASP A 7 19.14 -0.06 -0.09
C ASP A 7 18.97 -0.77 -1.44
N SER A 8 18.61 -2.06 -1.43
CA SER A 8 18.51 -2.84 -2.66
C SER A 8 17.17 -2.67 -3.39
N THR A 9 16.17 -2.09 -2.73
CA THR A 9 14.83 -1.91 -3.30
C THR A 9 14.41 -0.47 -3.11
N PRO A 10 13.80 0.17 -4.14
CA PRO A 10 13.30 1.53 -3.98
C PRO A 10 12.33 1.64 -2.80
N ILE A 11 12.39 2.75 -2.10
CA ILE A 11 11.55 2.96 -0.90
C ILE A 11 10.06 2.87 -1.23
N TYR A 12 9.63 3.42 -2.38
CA TYR A 12 8.22 3.36 -2.74
C TYR A 12 7.72 1.91 -2.87
N ARG A 13 8.59 1.02 -3.35
CA ARG A 13 8.24 -0.39 -3.50
C ARG A 13 8.13 -1.07 -2.12
N GLN A 14 9.05 -0.75 -1.22
CA GLN A 14 9.01 -1.29 0.14
C GLN A 14 7.75 -0.82 0.87
N LEU A 15 7.38 0.44 0.69
CA LEU A 15 6.17 0.98 1.29
C LEU A 15 4.92 0.28 0.72
N LYS A 16 4.89 0.06 -0.59
CA LYS A 16 3.81 -0.66 -1.24
C LYS A 16 3.68 -2.08 -0.68
N GLU A 17 4.80 -2.79 -0.58
CA GLU A 17 4.83 -4.15 -0.05
C GLU A 17 4.36 -4.20 1.41
N ARG A 18 4.66 -3.17 2.18
CA ARG A 18 4.19 -3.08 3.55
C ARG A 18 2.66 -2.97 3.60
N VAL A 19 2.06 -2.18 2.74
CA VAL A 19 0.60 -2.08 2.66
C VAL A 19 0.00 -3.42 2.24
N VAL A 20 0.61 -4.08 1.25
CA VAL A 20 0.17 -5.41 0.80
C VAL A 20 0.20 -6.40 1.97
N ALA A 21 1.27 -6.41 2.75
CA ALA A 21 1.38 -7.29 3.90
C ALA A 21 0.28 -7.01 4.93
N MET A 22 -0.05 -5.74 5.16
CA MET A 22 -1.10 -5.37 6.09
C MET A 22 -2.48 -5.83 5.62
N VAL A 23 -2.72 -5.81 4.31
CA VAL A 23 -3.96 -6.32 3.75
C VAL A 23 -4.04 -7.84 3.91
N LEU A 24 -2.93 -8.55 3.62
CA LEU A 24 -2.88 -10.00 3.77
C LEU A 24 -3.08 -10.45 5.22
N ASP A 25 -2.52 -9.68 6.15
CA ASP A 25 -2.63 -9.97 7.59
C ASP A 25 -3.95 -9.48 8.20
N GLU A 26 -4.82 -8.90 7.37
CA GLU A 26 -6.12 -8.37 7.80
C GLU A 26 -6.02 -7.19 8.78
N GLU A 27 -4.87 -6.54 8.82
CA GLU A 27 -4.71 -5.28 9.56
C GLU A 27 -5.41 -4.14 8.82
N LEU A 28 -5.44 -4.24 7.47
CA LEU A 28 -6.21 -3.34 6.61
C LEU A 28 -7.26 -4.17 5.89
N LYS A 29 -8.51 -3.81 6.07
CA LYS A 29 -9.65 -4.54 5.50
C LYS A 29 -10.33 -3.70 4.44
N ALA A 30 -11.16 -4.35 3.63
CA ALA A 30 -11.97 -3.66 2.63
C ALA A 30 -12.71 -2.48 3.26
N GLY A 31 -12.63 -1.33 2.61
CA GLY A 31 -13.28 -0.12 3.11
C GLY A 31 -12.44 0.71 4.08
N ASP A 32 -11.31 0.17 4.56
CA ASP A 32 -10.44 0.92 5.45
C ASP A 32 -9.68 1.99 4.68
N ALA A 33 -9.51 3.14 5.31
CA ALA A 33 -8.75 4.24 4.74
C ALA A 33 -7.26 4.04 4.96
N LEU A 34 -6.46 4.35 3.93
CA LEU A 34 -5.01 4.46 4.11
C LEU A 34 -4.69 5.81 4.75
N PRO A 35 -3.60 5.89 5.52
CA PRO A 35 -3.12 7.20 5.99
C PRO A 35 -2.85 8.11 4.79
N SER A 36 -3.01 9.41 4.96
CA SER A 36 -2.75 10.36 3.89
C SER A 36 -1.27 10.33 3.50
N VAL A 37 -0.98 10.73 2.25
CA VAL A 37 0.40 10.85 1.79
C VAL A 37 1.22 11.73 2.73
N ARG A 38 0.64 12.85 3.13
CA ARG A 38 1.33 13.79 4.02
C ARG A 38 1.63 13.16 5.38
N GLN A 39 0.68 12.39 5.92
CA GLN A 39 0.85 11.74 7.21
C GLN A 39 1.98 10.73 7.16
N VAL A 40 2.00 9.87 6.14
CA VAL A 40 3.03 8.84 5.98
C VAL A 40 4.39 9.49 5.75
N ALA A 41 4.45 10.50 4.89
CA ALA A 41 5.70 11.20 4.62
C ALA A 41 6.28 11.82 5.89
N SER A 42 5.42 12.39 6.74
CA SER A 42 5.85 12.97 8.00
C SER A 42 6.32 11.91 8.99
N ASP A 43 5.52 10.84 9.15
CA ASP A 43 5.80 9.80 10.15
C ASP A 43 7.10 9.04 9.85
N PHE A 44 7.40 8.80 8.59
CA PHE A 44 8.58 8.04 8.19
C PHE A 44 9.67 8.90 7.59
N GLN A 45 9.49 10.23 7.59
CA GLN A 45 10.46 11.17 7.03
C GLN A 45 10.80 10.83 5.58
N LEU A 46 9.77 10.61 4.79
CA LEU A 46 9.90 10.31 3.38
C LEU A 46 9.46 11.49 2.54
N ASN A 47 9.95 11.53 1.29
CA ASN A 47 9.48 12.50 0.32
C ASN A 47 8.01 12.17 -0.02
N PRO A 48 7.09 13.15 0.03
CA PRO A 48 5.70 12.89 -0.34
C PRO A 48 5.52 12.28 -1.73
N ILE A 49 6.41 12.61 -2.67
CA ILE A 49 6.36 12.04 -4.01
C ILE A 49 6.58 10.52 -3.96
N THR A 50 7.47 10.06 -3.09
CA THR A 50 7.73 8.63 -2.90
C THR A 50 6.48 7.92 -2.39
N VAL A 51 5.80 8.51 -1.41
CA VAL A 51 4.57 7.94 -0.86
C VAL A 51 3.47 7.93 -1.92
N SER A 52 3.32 9.03 -2.66
CA SER A 52 2.33 9.13 -3.73
C SER A 52 2.55 8.05 -4.79
N ARG A 53 3.81 7.79 -5.13
CA ARG A 53 4.13 6.75 -6.12
C ARG A 53 3.72 5.37 -5.63
N ALA A 54 3.98 5.05 -4.36
CA ALA A 54 3.56 3.78 -3.78
C ALA A 54 2.04 3.62 -3.85
N TYR A 55 1.31 4.66 -3.47
CA TYR A 55 -0.14 4.64 -3.49
C TYR A 55 -0.69 4.54 -4.91
N GLN A 56 -0.06 5.22 -5.86
CA GLN A 56 -0.48 5.16 -7.25
C GLN A 56 -0.32 3.74 -7.81
N GLU A 57 0.76 3.06 -7.46
CA GLU A 57 0.95 1.68 -7.91
C GLU A 57 -0.08 0.75 -7.29
N LEU A 58 -0.44 0.96 -6.04
CA LEU A 58 -1.51 0.18 -5.42
C LEU A 58 -2.84 0.40 -6.13
N ALA A 59 -3.12 1.64 -6.53
CA ALA A 59 -4.33 1.96 -7.30
C ALA A 59 -4.29 1.34 -8.69
N ASP A 60 -3.13 1.35 -9.34
CA ASP A 60 -2.94 0.74 -10.65
C ASP A 60 -3.20 -0.77 -10.62
N GLU A 61 -2.90 -1.40 -9.49
CA GLU A 61 -3.16 -2.83 -9.29
C GLU A 61 -4.58 -3.08 -8.76
N ALA A 62 -5.39 -2.04 -8.65
CA ALA A 62 -6.78 -2.11 -8.18
C ALA A 62 -6.90 -2.67 -6.75
N LEU A 63 -5.92 -2.41 -5.91
CA LEU A 63 -5.95 -2.80 -4.50
C LEU A 63 -6.50 -1.69 -3.63
N VAL A 64 -6.37 -0.45 -4.07
CA VAL A 64 -6.94 0.71 -3.40
C VAL A 64 -7.66 1.57 -4.43
N GLU A 65 -8.58 2.39 -3.96
CA GLU A 65 -9.29 3.35 -4.82
C GLU A 65 -9.21 4.73 -4.20
N LYS A 66 -9.09 5.73 -5.04
CA LYS A 66 -9.11 7.11 -4.59
C LYS A 66 -10.55 7.59 -4.51
N ARG A 67 -10.96 8.05 -3.32
CA ARG A 67 -12.27 8.65 -3.12
C ARG A 67 -12.08 10.14 -3.02
N ARG A 68 -12.70 10.86 -3.94
CA ARG A 68 -12.52 12.31 -4.08
C ARG A 68 -12.83 13.02 -2.77
N GLY A 69 -11.85 13.78 -2.27
CA GLY A 69 -12.00 14.52 -1.03
C GLY A 69 -11.85 13.69 0.24
N LEU A 70 -11.71 12.36 0.11
CA LEU A 70 -11.65 11.47 1.28
C LEU A 70 -10.31 10.72 1.39
N GLY A 71 -9.57 10.56 0.30
CA GLY A 71 -8.30 9.84 0.30
C GLY A 71 -8.35 8.49 -0.37
N MET A 72 -7.44 7.62 0.01
CA MET A 72 -7.32 6.28 -0.56
C MET A 72 -7.92 5.24 0.38
N TYR A 73 -8.67 4.30 -0.18
CA TYR A 73 -9.38 3.27 0.57
C TYR A 73 -9.11 1.90 -0.03
N ILE A 74 -9.04 0.88 0.83
CA ILE A 74 -8.85 -0.51 0.38
C ILE A 74 -10.12 -0.96 -0.33
N VAL A 75 -9.97 -1.52 -1.55
CA VAL A 75 -11.14 -1.98 -2.33
C VAL A 75 -11.65 -3.31 -1.78
N ASP A 76 -12.94 -3.59 -2.05
CA ASP A 76 -13.50 -4.89 -1.74
C ASP A 76 -12.77 -5.96 -2.56
N GLY A 77 -12.44 -7.08 -1.93
CA GLY A 77 -11.76 -8.17 -2.61
C GLY A 77 -10.26 -8.01 -2.78
N ALA A 78 -9.65 -6.96 -2.20
CA ALA A 78 -8.22 -6.73 -2.32
C ALA A 78 -7.41 -7.93 -1.81
N ARG A 79 -7.75 -8.47 -0.65
CA ARG A 79 -7.03 -9.60 -0.07
C ARG A 79 -7.16 -10.85 -0.94
N GLU A 80 -8.36 -11.13 -1.41
CA GLU A 80 -8.62 -12.27 -2.29
C GLU A 80 -7.82 -12.17 -3.59
N LYS A 81 -7.73 -10.97 -4.12
CA LYS A 81 -6.97 -10.72 -5.34
C LYS A 81 -5.48 -10.98 -5.11
N LEU A 82 -4.95 -10.54 -3.98
CA LEU A 82 -3.56 -10.78 -3.63
C LEU A 82 -3.27 -12.27 -3.44
N LEU A 83 -4.17 -12.98 -2.77
CA LEU A 83 -4.02 -14.43 -2.56
C LEU A 83 -4.07 -15.19 -3.88
N GLN A 84 -4.91 -14.78 -4.80
CA GLN A 84 -4.99 -15.40 -6.11
C GLN A 84 -3.69 -15.20 -6.89
N THR A 85 -3.12 -14.01 -6.84
CA THR A 85 -1.86 -13.71 -7.51
C THR A 85 -0.73 -14.58 -6.96
N GLU A 86 -0.69 -14.79 -5.64
CA GLU A 86 0.32 -15.66 -5.04
C GLU A 86 0.16 -17.11 -5.48
N ARG A 87 -1.09 -17.59 -5.56
CA ARG A 87 -1.35 -18.96 -6.05
C ARG A 87 -0.86 -19.14 -7.47
N GLU A 88 -1.11 -18.18 -8.33
CA GLU A 88 -0.66 -18.23 -9.72
C GLU A 88 0.87 -18.27 -9.81
N ARG A 89 1.54 -17.63 -8.86
CA ARG A 89 2.99 -17.56 -8.82
C ARG A 89 3.64 -18.92 -8.49
N PHE A 90 2.93 -19.77 -7.77
CA PHE A 90 3.44 -21.05 -7.30
C PHE A 90 2.90 -22.27 -8.06
N LEU A 91 2.11 -22.05 -9.09
CA LEU A 91 1.57 -23.12 -9.91
C LEU A 91 2.46 -23.40 -11.11
#